data_2c27a952acb3e267c2ba835d505115a9
#
_entry.id   2c27a952acb3e267c2ba835d505115a9
#
_cell.length_a   1.000
_cell.length_b   1.000
_cell.length_c   1.000
_cell.angle_alpha   90.00
_cell.angle_beta   90.00
_cell.angle_gamma   90.00
#
_symmetry.space_group_name_H-M   'P 1'
#
loop_
_entity.id
_entity.type
_entity.pdbx_description
1 polymer ?
#
loop_
_entity_poly.entity_id
_entity_poly.type
_entity_poly.pdbx_seq_one_letter_code
_entity_poly.pdbx_strand_id
1 'polypeptide(L)'
;MKTIVCNSPNQLLVTERKRPAVKEGEALVKIHRIGVCGTDIHAYHGRQPFFSYPRVLGHELSGEIAELNEENQDLSLGDKVAIIPYLECGECIACRKGKPNCCRNIQVLGVHTDGGMQEYISVPTSHLIKINQLSYDQAAIVECLSIGAHAVRRANIQRDEYVLVIGAGPIGLGIMQYAKLAGAKVIVMDMSMERLKFCQKWASPDYTVNAKENPAYDIAEITDGDYPTAVFDATGNINSMNNAYKYAAHGGSIIYVGLVQAELQFSDQEFHKRELTIYASRNATKEDFETVINSLEEGKIDIQPFITCNVSLESLPERFEELTAPETGNIKIMIELP
;
A
#
# COMPACT_ATOMS: atom_id res chain seq x y z
N MET A 1 28.26 -1.51 3.71
CA MET A 1 27.08 -1.76 2.85
C MET A 1 26.55 -0.46 2.29
N LYS A 2 26.13 -0.47 1.04
CA LYS A 2 25.52 0.70 0.41
C LYS A 2 24.15 0.98 1.02
N THR A 3 23.88 2.25 1.25
CA THR A 3 22.63 2.73 1.86
C THR A 3 22.24 4.05 1.22
N ILE A 4 20.98 4.23 0.86
CA ILE A 4 20.44 5.51 0.40
C ILE A 4 19.75 6.19 1.57
N VAL A 5 20.19 7.38 1.90
CA VAL A 5 19.65 8.21 2.98
C VAL A 5 18.93 9.40 2.39
N CYS A 6 17.66 9.58 2.74
CA CYS A 6 16.96 10.84 2.58
C CYS A 6 17.44 11.79 3.69
N ASN A 7 18.40 12.65 3.35
CA ASN A 7 19.12 13.49 4.32
C ASN A 7 18.33 14.74 4.71
N SER A 8 17.61 15.28 3.75
CA SER A 8 16.70 16.42 3.86
C SER A 8 15.70 16.39 2.70
N PRO A 9 14.68 17.23 2.68
CA PRO A 9 13.77 17.33 1.54
C PRO A 9 14.53 17.51 0.21
N ASN A 10 14.13 16.73 -0.79
CA ASN A 10 14.69 16.68 -2.13
C ASN A 10 16.17 16.25 -2.21
N GLN A 11 16.68 15.54 -1.17
CA GLN A 11 18.05 15.08 -1.14
C GLN A 11 18.18 13.62 -0.75
N LEU A 12 18.51 12.77 -1.70
CA LEU A 12 18.93 11.38 -1.50
C LEU A 12 20.44 11.29 -1.65
N LEU A 13 21.12 10.64 -0.70
CA LEU A 13 22.57 10.45 -0.70
C LEU A 13 22.92 8.96 -0.62
N VAL A 14 23.84 8.52 -1.47
CA VAL A 14 24.48 7.21 -1.32
C VAL A 14 25.52 7.30 -0.22
N THR A 15 25.42 6.44 0.78
CA THR A 15 26.37 6.38 1.91
C THR A 15 26.83 4.95 2.14
N GLU A 16 28.01 4.83 2.74
CA GLU A 16 28.51 3.54 3.24
C GLU A 16 28.22 3.41 4.74
N ARG A 17 27.48 2.36 5.12
CA ARG A 17 27.18 2.05 6.52
C ARG A 17 27.71 0.67 6.91
N LYS A 18 27.91 0.46 8.21
CA LYS A 18 28.18 -0.89 8.74
C LYS A 18 26.93 -1.76 8.58
N ARG A 19 27.15 -3.04 8.31
CA ARG A 19 26.08 -4.03 8.31
C ARG A 19 25.43 -4.07 9.70
N PRO A 20 24.08 -4.12 9.83
CA PRO A 20 23.41 -4.22 11.12
C PRO A 20 23.83 -5.47 11.87
N ALA A 21 23.97 -5.36 13.18
CA ALA A 21 24.10 -6.52 14.06
C ALA A 21 22.70 -7.11 14.30
N VAL A 22 22.61 -8.44 14.29
CA VAL A 22 21.36 -9.17 14.55
C VAL A 22 21.18 -9.33 16.05
N LYS A 23 20.05 -8.89 16.57
CA LYS A 23 19.68 -9.08 17.98
C LYS A 23 18.89 -10.38 18.15
N GLU A 24 18.71 -10.78 19.42
CA GLU A 24 17.85 -11.90 19.77
C GLU A 24 16.43 -11.71 19.22
N GLY A 25 15.88 -12.74 18.56
CA GLY A 25 14.57 -12.68 17.89
C GLY A 25 14.54 -11.94 16.55
N GLU A 26 15.70 -11.45 16.05
CA GLU A 26 15.81 -10.79 14.74
C GLU A 26 16.51 -11.68 13.71
N ALA A 27 16.28 -11.37 12.45
CA ALA A 27 17.03 -11.89 11.32
C ALA A 27 17.65 -10.75 10.51
N LEU A 28 18.81 -10.98 9.92
CA LEU A 28 19.38 -10.11 8.91
C LEU A 28 18.87 -10.55 7.54
N VAL A 29 18.24 -9.65 6.85
CA VAL A 29 17.74 -9.88 5.51
C VAL A 29 18.61 -9.13 4.50
N LYS A 30 19.14 -9.84 3.50
CA LYS A 30 19.73 -9.25 2.30
C LYS A 30 18.56 -8.81 1.41
N ILE A 31 18.47 -7.51 1.14
CA ILE A 31 17.40 -6.95 0.30
C ILE A 31 17.71 -7.22 -1.18
N HIS A 32 16.70 -7.66 -1.92
CA HIS A 32 16.79 -7.88 -3.37
C HIS A 32 15.87 -6.93 -4.15
N ARG A 33 14.68 -6.60 -3.62
CA ARG A 33 13.74 -5.68 -4.29
C ARG A 33 13.08 -4.75 -3.28
N ILE A 34 12.83 -3.52 -3.75
CA ILE A 34 12.15 -2.48 -2.97
C ILE A 34 11.14 -1.79 -3.88
N GLY A 35 9.87 -1.84 -3.55
CA GLY A 35 8.86 -1.02 -4.20
C GLY A 35 8.92 0.43 -3.71
N VAL A 36 8.79 1.39 -4.62
CA VAL A 36 8.65 2.81 -4.25
C VAL A 36 7.18 3.11 -3.99
N CYS A 37 6.91 3.58 -2.79
CA CYS A 37 5.57 3.98 -2.34
C CYS A 37 5.36 5.50 -2.46
N GLY A 38 4.10 5.93 -2.55
CA GLY A 38 3.73 7.35 -2.42
C GLY A 38 4.22 7.98 -1.11
N THR A 39 4.32 7.20 -0.04
CA THR A 39 4.91 7.61 1.24
C THR A 39 6.38 8.02 1.10
N ASP A 40 7.17 7.29 0.32
CA ASP A 40 8.59 7.63 0.05
C ASP A 40 8.68 8.95 -0.75
N ILE A 41 7.79 9.14 -1.74
CA ILE A 41 7.70 10.35 -2.55
C ILE A 41 7.32 11.55 -1.67
N HIS A 42 6.34 11.38 -0.77
CA HIS A 42 5.96 12.44 0.18
C HIS A 42 7.08 12.75 1.17
N ALA A 43 7.80 11.73 1.65
CA ALA A 43 8.97 11.93 2.51
C ALA A 43 10.09 12.67 1.77
N TYR A 44 10.40 12.27 0.53
CA TYR A 44 11.38 12.98 -0.30
C TYR A 44 11.05 14.46 -0.45
N HIS A 45 9.78 14.82 -0.68
CA HIS A 45 9.35 16.21 -0.83
C HIS A 45 9.06 16.95 0.48
N GLY A 46 9.33 16.38 1.65
CA GLY A 46 9.07 17.03 2.95
C GLY A 46 7.59 17.14 3.34
N ARG A 47 6.74 16.29 2.77
CA ARG A 47 5.27 16.32 2.97
C ARG A 47 4.73 15.17 3.83
N GLN A 48 5.61 14.28 4.34
CA GLN A 48 5.19 13.16 5.19
C GLN A 48 5.10 13.59 6.67
N PRO A 49 3.90 13.55 7.29
CA PRO A 49 3.68 14.11 8.64
C PRO A 49 4.39 13.37 9.77
N PHE A 50 4.70 12.08 9.58
CA PHE A 50 5.29 11.20 10.61
C PHE A 50 6.77 10.95 10.38
N PHE A 51 7.42 11.77 9.57
CA PHE A 51 8.78 11.55 9.09
C PHE A 51 9.78 12.53 9.71
N SER A 52 10.98 12.06 9.99
CA SER A 52 12.10 12.89 10.44
C SER A 52 13.37 12.56 9.66
N TYR A 53 14.14 13.59 9.31
CA TYR A 53 15.42 13.45 8.61
C TYR A 53 16.59 13.42 9.58
N PRO A 54 17.71 12.75 9.24
CA PRO A 54 17.86 11.86 8.08
C PRO A 54 17.18 10.51 8.28
N ARG A 55 16.79 9.83 7.18
CA ARG A 55 16.12 8.52 7.22
C ARG A 55 16.45 7.68 5.98
N VAL A 56 16.60 6.38 6.15
CA VAL A 56 16.56 5.41 5.05
C VAL A 56 15.11 5.10 4.72
N LEU A 57 14.68 5.32 3.49
CA LEU A 57 13.33 5.07 3.01
C LEU A 57 13.11 3.58 2.67
N GLY A 58 11.90 3.26 2.18
CA GLY A 58 11.54 1.94 1.65
C GLY A 58 10.93 1.00 2.69
N HIS A 59 9.70 0.54 2.40
CA HIS A 59 8.93 -0.36 3.25
C HIS A 59 8.21 -1.48 2.47
N GLU A 60 8.21 -1.43 1.14
CA GLU A 60 7.75 -2.51 0.27
C GLU A 60 8.96 -3.40 -0.09
N LEU A 61 9.20 -4.46 0.68
CA LEU A 61 10.52 -5.11 0.73
C LEU A 61 10.42 -6.61 0.49
N SER A 62 11.39 -7.14 -0.27
CA SER A 62 11.69 -8.56 -0.34
C SER A 62 13.18 -8.83 -0.30
N GLY A 63 13.56 -9.99 0.22
CA GLY A 63 14.94 -10.37 0.36
C GLY A 63 15.14 -11.83 0.74
N GLU A 64 16.36 -12.13 1.15
CA GLU A 64 16.81 -13.44 1.57
C GLU A 64 17.42 -13.37 2.98
N ILE A 65 17.12 -14.36 3.82
CA ILE A 65 17.68 -14.44 5.17
C ILE A 65 19.19 -14.74 5.08
N ALA A 66 19.99 -13.76 5.47
CA ALA A 66 21.45 -13.84 5.46
C ALA A 66 22.04 -14.27 6.82
N GLU A 67 21.33 -14.01 7.95
CA GLU A 67 21.75 -14.39 9.29
C GLU A 67 20.52 -14.51 10.20
N LEU A 68 20.53 -15.53 11.07
CA LEU A 68 19.56 -15.75 12.15
C LEU A 68 20.33 -15.82 13.45
N ASN A 69 19.85 -15.15 14.51
CA ASN A 69 20.51 -15.20 15.81
C ASN A 69 20.05 -16.39 16.68
N GLU A 70 18.94 -17.01 16.34
CA GLU A 70 18.39 -18.17 17.02
C GLU A 70 17.84 -19.20 16.03
N GLU A 71 17.76 -20.48 16.47
CA GLU A 71 17.04 -21.50 15.73
C GLU A 71 15.57 -21.11 15.64
N ASN A 72 15.06 -21.01 14.44
CA ASN A 72 13.64 -20.74 14.15
C ASN A 72 13.06 -21.98 13.44
N GLN A 73 11.89 -22.44 13.87
CA GLN A 73 11.28 -23.63 13.28
C GLN A 73 10.77 -23.41 11.86
N ASP A 74 10.42 -22.16 11.53
CA ASP A 74 9.76 -21.80 10.26
C ASP A 74 10.73 -21.13 9.26
N LEU A 75 11.84 -20.55 9.73
CA LEU A 75 12.78 -19.75 8.94
C LEU A 75 14.18 -20.35 8.96
N SER A 76 14.86 -20.33 7.83
CA SER A 76 16.22 -20.84 7.64
C SER A 76 17.07 -19.85 6.83
N LEU A 77 18.40 -19.96 6.94
CA LEU A 77 19.34 -19.23 6.07
C LEU A 77 19.01 -19.53 4.60
N GLY A 78 19.01 -18.50 3.76
CA GLY A 78 18.71 -18.60 2.35
C GLY A 78 17.20 -18.59 2.02
N ASP A 79 16.31 -18.58 3.01
CA ASP A 79 14.88 -18.46 2.75
C ASP A 79 14.54 -17.10 2.16
N LYS A 80 13.76 -17.11 1.09
CA LYS A 80 13.17 -15.88 0.52
C LYS A 80 12.03 -15.40 1.38
N VAL A 81 11.98 -14.09 1.63
CA VAL A 81 10.98 -13.50 2.52
C VAL A 81 10.39 -12.21 1.97
N ALA A 82 9.10 -12.00 2.25
CA ALA A 82 8.46 -10.70 2.26
C ALA A 82 8.52 -10.12 3.69
N ILE A 83 8.63 -8.80 3.82
CA ILE A 83 8.77 -8.13 5.11
C ILE A 83 7.48 -7.39 5.46
N ILE A 84 6.94 -7.61 6.65
CA ILE A 84 5.87 -6.79 7.23
C ILE A 84 6.54 -5.58 7.88
N PRO A 85 6.35 -4.35 7.36
CA PRO A 85 7.10 -3.18 7.83
C PRO A 85 6.52 -2.51 9.09
N TYR A 86 5.48 -3.07 9.69
CA TYR A 86 4.68 -2.46 10.76
C TYR A 86 5.02 -3.05 12.12
N LEU A 87 6.06 -2.51 12.77
CA LEU A 87 6.56 -3.00 14.04
C LEU A 87 5.67 -2.52 15.18
N GLU A 88 4.83 -3.39 15.71
CA GLU A 88 3.93 -3.10 16.81
C GLU A 88 4.56 -3.37 18.18
N CYS A 89 4.01 -2.77 19.24
CA CYS A 89 4.52 -2.95 20.60
C CYS A 89 4.02 -4.21 21.33
N GLY A 90 3.04 -4.93 20.78
CA GLY A 90 2.46 -6.14 21.39
C GLY A 90 1.52 -5.91 22.61
N GLU A 91 1.65 -4.80 23.33
CA GLU A 91 1.03 -4.59 24.65
C GLU A 91 -0.13 -3.59 24.71
N CYS A 92 -0.24 -2.67 23.75
CA CYS A 92 -1.29 -1.66 23.77
C CYS A 92 -2.68 -2.26 23.52
N ILE A 93 -3.73 -1.48 23.76
CA ILE A 93 -5.12 -1.96 23.60
C ILE A 93 -5.39 -2.49 22.19
N ALA A 94 -4.82 -1.86 21.16
CA ALA A 94 -5.01 -2.32 19.78
C ALA A 94 -4.36 -3.68 19.55
N CYS A 95 -3.11 -3.87 20.00
CA CYS A 95 -2.39 -5.14 19.91
C CYS A 95 -3.13 -6.26 20.65
N ARG A 96 -3.54 -6.02 21.90
CA ARG A 96 -4.32 -7.01 22.70
C ARG A 96 -5.67 -7.37 22.08
N LYS A 97 -6.23 -6.51 21.22
CA LYS A 97 -7.48 -6.77 20.46
C LYS A 97 -7.23 -7.35 19.06
N GLY A 98 -6.02 -7.82 18.74
CA GLY A 98 -5.69 -8.39 17.45
C GLY A 98 -5.67 -7.39 16.31
N LYS A 99 -5.41 -6.11 16.59
CA LYS A 99 -5.28 -5.01 15.60
C LYS A 99 -3.89 -4.38 15.67
N PRO A 100 -2.80 -5.15 15.41
CA PRO A 100 -1.43 -4.64 15.49
C PRO A 100 -1.16 -3.49 14.55
N ASN A 101 -1.78 -3.48 13.37
CA ASN A 101 -1.74 -2.38 12.40
C ASN A 101 -2.22 -1.04 12.96
N CYS A 102 -3.02 -1.04 14.03
CA CYS A 102 -3.51 0.12 14.77
C CYS A 102 -2.71 0.40 16.04
N CYS A 103 -1.54 -0.20 16.22
CA CYS A 103 -0.71 -0.03 17.41
C CYS A 103 -0.45 1.46 17.71
N ARG A 104 -0.64 1.86 18.98
CA ARG A 104 -0.41 3.24 19.41
C ARG A 104 1.06 3.67 19.27
N ASN A 105 1.97 2.74 19.44
CA ASN A 105 3.41 2.96 19.40
C ASN A 105 4.05 2.34 18.15
N ILE A 106 3.30 2.26 17.05
CA ILE A 106 3.76 1.60 15.83
C ILE A 106 5.02 2.27 15.29
N GLN A 107 5.99 1.45 14.90
CA GLN A 107 7.20 1.89 14.19
C GLN A 107 7.16 1.29 12.78
N VAL A 108 7.03 2.13 11.76
CA VAL A 108 6.99 1.69 10.36
C VAL A 108 8.38 1.87 9.77
N LEU A 109 8.92 0.80 9.17
CA LEU A 109 10.19 0.84 8.44
C LEU A 109 10.11 1.90 7.32
N GLY A 110 11.18 2.66 7.14
CA GLY A 110 11.22 3.72 6.13
C GLY A 110 10.44 4.99 6.49
N VAL A 111 9.76 5.01 7.64
CA VAL A 111 9.00 6.18 8.13
C VAL A 111 9.47 6.58 9.54
N HIS A 112 9.18 5.76 10.55
CA HIS A 112 9.57 6.02 11.94
C HIS A 112 10.98 5.53 12.25
N THR A 113 11.40 4.44 11.60
CA THR A 113 12.74 3.85 11.68
C THR A 113 13.34 3.74 10.29
N ASP A 114 14.64 3.43 10.18
CA ASP A 114 15.28 3.20 8.89
C ASP A 114 14.65 2.03 8.15
N GLY A 115 14.45 2.21 6.86
CA GLY A 115 13.82 1.25 5.95
C GLY A 115 14.83 0.45 5.12
N GLY A 116 14.32 -0.10 4.02
CA GLY A 116 15.05 -1.08 3.21
C GLY A 116 15.83 -0.52 2.03
N MET A 117 15.93 0.80 1.81
CA MET A 117 16.80 1.34 0.74
C MET A 117 18.28 1.19 1.08
N GLN A 118 18.68 -0.06 1.34
CA GLN A 118 20.03 -0.49 1.73
C GLN A 118 20.20 -1.99 1.44
N GLU A 119 21.45 -2.47 1.41
CA GLU A 119 21.73 -3.86 1.06
C GLU A 119 21.24 -4.87 2.11
N TYR A 120 21.25 -4.50 3.40
CA TYR A 120 20.83 -5.38 4.50
C TYR A 120 20.01 -4.62 5.52
N ILE A 121 19.00 -5.30 6.09
CA ILE A 121 18.20 -4.79 7.20
C ILE A 121 18.03 -5.87 8.26
N SER A 122 18.04 -5.49 9.55
CA SER A 122 17.70 -6.38 10.66
C SER A 122 16.24 -6.13 11.05
N VAL A 123 15.44 -7.19 11.10
CA VAL A 123 14.02 -7.14 11.45
C VAL A 123 13.62 -8.30 12.34
N PRO A 124 12.59 -8.14 13.20
CA PRO A 124 12.08 -9.26 13.99
C PRO A 124 11.61 -10.41 13.10
N THR A 125 11.94 -11.64 13.47
CA THR A 125 11.54 -12.85 12.72
C THR A 125 10.03 -12.99 12.56
N SER A 126 9.26 -12.50 13.54
CA SER A 126 7.78 -12.45 13.48
C SER A 126 7.22 -11.59 12.34
N HIS A 127 8.03 -10.68 11.78
CA HIS A 127 7.67 -9.79 10.67
C HIS A 127 8.16 -10.30 9.31
N LEU A 128 8.69 -11.51 9.25
CA LEU A 128 9.08 -12.18 8.03
C LEU A 128 8.05 -13.22 7.61
N ILE A 129 7.66 -13.20 6.36
CA ILE A 129 6.82 -14.25 5.77
C ILE A 129 7.63 -14.95 4.68
N LYS A 130 7.83 -16.26 4.87
CA LYS A 130 8.51 -17.08 3.89
C LYS A 130 7.69 -17.18 2.61
N ILE A 131 8.35 -16.93 1.49
CA ILE A 131 7.79 -17.01 0.15
C ILE A 131 8.49 -18.13 -0.63
N ASN A 132 7.79 -19.22 -0.91
CA ASN A 132 8.42 -20.39 -1.51
C ASN A 132 8.46 -20.32 -3.05
N GLN A 133 7.38 -19.83 -3.67
CA GLN A 133 7.17 -19.88 -5.12
C GLN A 133 7.19 -18.50 -5.79
N LEU A 134 7.16 -17.43 -5.02
CA LEU A 134 7.16 -16.08 -5.55
C LEU A 134 8.55 -15.61 -5.95
N SER A 135 8.62 -14.79 -6.99
CA SER A 135 9.81 -13.98 -7.28
C SER A 135 10.01 -12.87 -6.23
N TYR A 136 11.21 -12.30 -6.18
CA TYR A 136 11.45 -11.15 -5.31
C TYR A 136 10.58 -9.94 -5.71
N ASP A 137 10.30 -9.75 -7.01
CA ASP A 137 9.41 -8.70 -7.48
C ASP A 137 7.99 -8.88 -6.94
N GLN A 138 7.44 -10.10 -7.01
CA GLN A 138 6.14 -10.42 -6.44
C GLN A 138 6.12 -10.18 -4.92
N ALA A 139 7.16 -10.61 -4.22
CA ALA A 139 7.26 -10.47 -2.77
C ALA A 139 7.37 -9.01 -2.31
N ALA A 140 8.05 -8.14 -3.06
CA ALA A 140 8.14 -6.72 -2.74
C ALA A 140 6.79 -5.99 -2.90
N ILE A 141 5.94 -6.46 -3.82
CA ILE A 141 4.60 -5.88 -4.05
C ILE A 141 3.57 -6.34 -3.00
N VAL A 142 3.87 -7.37 -2.21
CA VAL A 142 2.93 -7.89 -1.19
C VAL A 142 2.45 -6.80 -0.25
N GLU A 143 3.35 -5.95 0.26
CA GLU A 143 2.95 -4.86 1.16
C GLU A 143 1.93 -3.93 0.52
N CYS A 144 2.23 -3.40 -0.66
CA CYS A 144 1.36 -2.48 -1.39
C CYS A 144 -0.04 -3.07 -1.65
N LEU A 145 -0.11 -4.33 -2.07
CA LEU A 145 -1.38 -5.02 -2.32
C LEU A 145 -2.13 -5.33 -1.01
N SER A 146 -1.40 -5.56 0.09
CA SER A 146 -2.00 -5.85 1.40
C SER A 146 -2.81 -4.68 1.95
N ILE A 147 -2.46 -3.43 1.59
CA ILE A 147 -3.27 -2.24 1.92
C ILE A 147 -4.66 -2.36 1.29
N GLY A 148 -4.72 -2.74 0.01
CA GLY A 148 -5.99 -2.95 -0.70
C GLY A 148 -6.81 -4.12 -0.13
N ALA A 149 -6.15 -5.26 0.11
CA ALA A 149 -6.78 -6.44 0.71
C ALA A 149 -7.37 -6.11 2.10
N HIS A 150 -6.60 -5.40 2.94
CA HIS A 150 -7.07 -4.95 4.25
C HIS A 150 -8.29 -4.04 4.18
N ALA A 151 -8.28 -3.06 3.27
CA ALA A 151 -9.40 -2.15 3.10
C ALA A 151 -10.69 -2.89 2.69
N VAL A 152 -10.59 -3.82 1.74
CA VAL A 152 -11.72 -4.64 1.26
C VAL A 152 -12.23 -5.56 2.37
N ARG A 153 -11.35 -6.27 3.08
CA ARG A 153 -11.73 -7.11 4.24
C ARG A 153 -12.42 -6.28 5.32
N ARG A 154 -11.91 -5.09 5.61
CA ARG A 154 -12.48 -4.17 6.60
C ARG A 154 -13.88 -3.67 6.20
N ALA A 155 -14.14 -3.48 4.93
CA ALA A 155 -15.45 -3.05 4.41
C ALA A 155 -16.49 -4.18 4.45
N ASN A 156 -16.05 -5.45 4.56
CA ASN A 156 -16.92 -6.63 4.59
C ASN A 156 -17.94 -6.66 3.44
N ILE A 157 -17.48 -6.31 2.22
CA ILE A 157 -18.33 -6.30 1.03
C ILE A 157 -18.85 -7.70 0.71
N GLN A 158 -20.07 -7.76 0.15
CA GLN A 158 -20.68 -9.01 -0.24
C GLN A 158 -20.59 -9.22 -1.76
N ARG A 159 -20.79 -10.45 -2.18
CA ARG A 159 -20.82 -10.78 -3.60
C ARG A 159 -21.94 -10.00 -4.30
N ASP A 160 -21.67 -9.60 -5.55
CA ASP A 160 -22.58 -8.87 -6.44
C ASP A 160 -22.91 -7.42 -6.01
N GLU A 161 -22.35 -6.94 -4.88
CA GLU A 161 -22.48 -5.53 -4.49
C GLU A 161 -21.72 -4.61 -5.43
N TYR A 162 -22.27 -3.44 -5.72
CA TYR A 162 -21.52 -2.37 -6.36
C TYR A 162 -20.60 -1.69 -5.36
N VAL A 163 -19.34 -1.57 -5.73
CA VAL A 163 -18.32 -0.81 -4.97
C VAL A 163 -17.68 0.24 -5.85
N LEU A 164 -17.46 1.43 -5.31
CA LEU A 164 -16.73 2.51 -5.98
C LEU A 164 -15.32 2.61 -5.42
N VAL A 165 -14.32 2.63 -6.29
CA VAL A 165 -12.93 2.93 -5.95
C VAL A 165 -12.56 4.27 -6.57
N ILE A 166 -12.29 5.27 -5.71
CA ILE A 166 -11.86 6.61 -6.12
C ILE A 166 -10.34 6.68 -6.06
N GLY A 167 -9.72 6.89 -7.22
CA GLY A 167 -8.28 6.90 -7.41
C GLY A 167 -7.74 5.59 -7.99
N ALA A 168 -7.20 5.64 -9.21
CA ALA A 168 -6.59 4.52 -9.94
C ALA A 168 -5.05 4.51 -9.80
N GLY A 169 -4.52 4.92 -8.64
CA GLY A 169 -3.13 4.73 -8.24
C GLY A 169 -2.87 3.32 -7.69
N PRO A 170 -1.62 3.00 -7.26
CA PRO A 170 -1.25 1.65 -6.80
C PRO A 170 -2.18 1.07 -5.74
N ILE A 171 -2.59 1.89 -4.77
CA ILE A 171 -3.50 1.44 -3.69
C ILE A 171 -4.91 1.17 -4.23
N GLY A 172 -5.46 2.08 -5.06
CA GLY A 172 -6.78 1.86 -5.68
C GLY A 172 -6.80 0.64 -6.60
N LEU A 173 -5.73 0.40 -7.33
CA LEU A 173 -5.55 -0.80 -8.15
C LEU A 173 -5.57 -2.08 -7.29
N GLY A 174 -4.88 -2.09 -6.15
CA GLY A 174 -4.95 -3.19 -5.18
C GLY A 174 -6.38 -3.40 -4.65
N ILE A 175 -7.09 -2.32 -4.28
CA ILE A 175 -8.50 -2.40 -3.83
C ILE A 175 -9.37 -3.03 -4.92
N MET A 176 -9.24 -2.60 -6.18
CA MET A 176 -10.01 -3.17 -7.30
C MET A 176 -9.80 -4.69 -7.44
N GLN A 177 -8.55 -5.16 -7.38
CA GLN A 177 -8.23 -6.59 -7.45
C GLN A 177 -8.94 -7.38 -6.35
N TYR A 178 -8.81 -6.94 -5.09
CA TYR A 178 -9.42 -7.67 -3.98
C TYR A 178 -10.94 -7.54 -3.91
N ALA A 179 -11.52 -6.41 -4.35
CA ALA A 179 -12.96 -6.26 -4.50
C ALA A 179 -13.50 -7.22 -5.59
N LYS A 180 -12.80 -7.36 -6.72
CA LYS A 180 -13.14 -8.34 -7.76
C LYS A 180 -13.03 -9.77 -7.24
N LEU A 181 -11.96 -10.11 -6.52
CA LEU A 181 -11.79 -11.43 -5.90
C LEU A 181 -12.89 -11.75 -4.87
N ALA A 182 -13.41 -10.73 -4.17
CA ALA A 182 -14.57 -10.88 -3.29
C ALA A 182 -15.90 -11.03 -4.06
N GLY A 183 -15.90 -10.86 -5.38
CA GLY A 183 -17.07 -10.99 -6.23
C GLY A 183 -17.91 -9.72 -6.37
N ALA A 184 -17.41 -8.56 -6.00
CA ALA A 184 -18.07 -7.28 -6.17
C ALA A 184 -18.08 -6.82 -7.64
N LYS A 185 -19.05 -5.97 -7.98
CA LYS A 185 -19.09 -5.18 -9.21
C LYS A 185 -18.33 -3.88 -8.98
N VAL A 186 -17.18 -3.73 -9.62
CA VAL A 186 -16.25 -2.64 -9.34
C VAL A 186 -16.43 -1.49 -10.31
N ILE A 187 -16.72 -0.30 -9.77
CA ILE A 187 -16.71 0.97 -10.47
C ILE A 187 -15.40 1.68 -10.05
N VAL A 188 -14.61 2.12 -11.02
CA VAL A 188 -13.42 2.95 -10.73
C VAL A 188 -13.65 4.38 -11.20
N MET A 189 -13.22 5.35 -10.40
CA MET A 189 -13.26 6.77 -10.74
C MET A 189 -11.89 7.40 -10.59
N ASP A 190 -11.42 8.07 -11.65
CA ASP A 190 -10.17 8.86 -11.63
C ASP A 190 -10.28 10.07 -12.57
N MET A 191 -9.44 11.08 -12.35
CA MET A 191 -9.32 12.25 -13.23
C MET A 191 -8.40 12.00 -14.43
N SER A 192 -7.56 10.97 -14.39
CA SER A 192 -6.60 10.62 -15.44
C SER A 192 -7.14 9.51 -16.33
N MET A 193 -7.41 9.84 -17.58
CA MET A 193 -7.80 8.85 -18.59
C MET A 193 -6.74 7.77 -18.83
N GLU A 194 -5.46 8.09 -18.63
CA GLU A 194 -4.36 7.13 -18.74
C GLU A 194 -4.44 6.08 -17.65
N ARG A 195 -4.67 6.52 -16.41
CA ARG A 195 -4.88 5.62 -15.26
C ARG A 195 -6.15 4.76 -15.41
N LEU A 196 -7.24 5.35 -15.92
CA LEU A 196 -8.47 4.59 -16.23
C LEU A 196 -8.22 3.52 -17.30
N LYS A 197 -7.44 3.83 -18.35
CA LYS A 197 -7.05 2.85 -19.36
C LYS A 197 -6.13 1.75 -18.81
N PHE A 198 -5.22 2.12 -17.90
CA PHE A 198 -4.36 1.14 -17.24
C PHE A 198 -5.18 0.19 -16.37
N CYS A 199 -6.05 0.70 -15.52
CA CYS A 199 -6.85 -0.14 -14.65
C CYS A 199 -7.80 -1.06 -15.41
N GLN A 200 -8.34 -0.63 -16.56
CA GLN A 200 -9.14 -1.51 -17.44
C GLN A 200 -8.34 -2.72 -17.92
N LYS A 201 -7.05 -2.54 -18.23
CA LYS A 201 -6.20 -3.63 -18.70
C LYS A 201 -5.74 -4.56 -17.59
N TRP A 202 -5.42 -4.00 -16.42
CA TRP A 202 -4.80 -4.76 -15.33
C TRP A 202 -5.78 -5.26 -14.28
N ALA A 203 -6.68 -4.40 -13.78
CA ALA A 203 -7.63 -4.76 -12.72
C ALA A 203 -9.00 -5.15 -13.27
N SER A 204 -9.29 -4.84 -14.55
CA SER A 204 -10.54 -5.16 -15.23
C SER A 204 -11.79 -4.81 -14.41
N PRO A 205 -11.94 -3.54 -13.93
CA PRO A 205 -13.15 -3.10 -13.26
C PRO A 205 -14.35 -3.25 -14.21
N ASP A 206 -15.55 -3.38 -13.66
CA ASP A 206 -16.76 -3.53 -14.47
C ASP A 206 -17.14 -2.21 -15.17
N TYR A 207 -16.86 -1.07 -14.51
CA TYR A 207 -17.13 0.26 -15.03
C TYR A 207 -16.01 1.25 -14.71
N THR A 208 -15.83 2.24 -15.60
CA THR A 208 -14.90 3.35 -15.40
C THR A 208 -15.65 4.67 -15.51
N VAL A 209 -15.36 5.61 -14.61
CA VAL A 209 -15.96 6.94 -14.53
C VAL A 209 -14.89 8.01 -14.54
N ASN A 210 -15.03 9.01 -15.41
CA ASN A 210 -14.15 10.17 -15.44
C ASN A 210 -14.60 11.20 -14.41
N ALA A 211 -13.79 11.41 -13.38
CA ALA A 211 -14.12 12.36 -12.30
C ALA A 211 -14.22 13.83 -12.77
N LYS A 212 -13.75 14.17 -13.96
CA LYS A 212 -13.84 15.52 -14.54
C LYS A 212 -15.15 15.82 -15.26
N GLU A 213 -16.00 14.81 -15.47
CA GLU A 213 -17.26 14.94 -16.18
C GLU A 213 -18.42 15.05 -15.19
N ASN A 214 -19.40 14.17 -15.29
CA ASN A 214 -20.54 14.16 -14.36
C ASN A 214 -20.60 12.85 -13.55
N PRO A 215 -19.63 12.59 -12.66
CA PRO A 215 -19.47 11.30 -12.02
C PRO A 215 -20.71 10.87 -11.19
N ALA A 216 -21.43 11.81 -10.62
CA ALA A 216 -22.64 11.48 -9.84
C ALA A 216 -23.76 10.92 -10.73
N TYR A 217 -23.91 11.46 -11.92
CA TYR A 217 -24.87 10.98 -12.91
C TYR A 217 -24.46 9.61 -13.44
N ASP A 218 -23.20 9.46 -13.84
CA ASP A 218 -22.70 8.20 -14.39
C ASP A 218 -22.79 7.05 -13.38
N ILE A 219 -22.44 7.30 -12.11
CA ILE A 219 -22.57 6.30 -11.03
C ILE A 219 -24.04 5.94 -10.79
N ALA A 220 -24.93 6.93 -10.79
CA ALA A 220 -26.36 6.67 -10.64
C ALA A 220 -26.92 5.83 -11.80
N GLU A 221 -26.52 6.10 -13.05
CA GLU A 221 -26.94 5.28 -14.20
C GLU A 221 -26.41 3.84 -14.09
N ILE A 222 -25.16 3.64 -13.70
CA ILE A 222 -24.55 2.31 -13.55
C ILE A 222 -25.29 1.48 -12.48
N THR A 223 -25.80 2.13 -11.45
CA THR A 223 -26.39 1.48 -10.27
C THR A 223 -27.92 1.60 -10.21
N ASP A 224 -28.58 1.96 -11.31
CA ASP A 224 -30.06 2.17 -11.39
C ASP A 224 -30.58 3.15 -10.30
N GLY A 225 -29.72 4.08 -9.87
CA GLY A 225 -30.03 5.10 -8.85
C GLY A 225 -29.73 4.71 -7.40
N ASP A 226 -29.36 3.46 -7.13
CA ASP A 226 -29.13 2.95 -5.77
C ASP A 226 -27.78 3.39 -5.16
N TYR A 227 -26.78 3.69 -6.01
CA TYR A 227 -25.40 3.99 -5.63
C TYR A 227 -24.63 2.78 -5.03
N PRO A 228 -23.27 2.82 -4.99
CA PRO A 228 -22.45 1.78 -4.41
C PRO A 228 -22.62 1.62 -2.89
N THR A 229 -22.68 0.38 -2.40
CA THR A 229 -22.78 0.08 -0.96
C THR A 229 -21.49 0.38 -0.20
N ALA A 230 -20.33 0.37 -0.90
CA ALA A 230 -19.04 0.74 -0.35
C ALA A 230 -18.30 1.69 -1.30
N VAL A 231 -17.75 2.78 -0.75
CA VAL A 231 -16.95 3.77 -1.46
C VAL A 231 -15.56 3.84 -0.84
N PHE A 232 -14.56 3.41 -1.58
CA PHE A 232 -13.15 3.49 -1.18
C PHE A 232 -12.51 4.75 -1.75
N ASP A 233 -11.96 5.61 -0.91
CA ASP A 233 -11.14 6.73 -1.36
C ASP A 233 -9.65 6.46 -1.11
N ALA A 234 -8.92 6.24 -2.20
CA ALA A 234 -7.48 5.99 -2.21
C ALA A 234 -6.66 7.20 -2.73
N THR A 235 -7.27 8.39 -2.79
CA THR A 235 -6.65 9.57 -3.43
C THR A 235 -5.75 10.37 -2.50
N GLY A 236 -6.06 10.43 -1.19
CA GLY A 236 -5.43 11.38 -0.27
C GLY A 236 -5.69 12.85 -0.65
N ASN A 237 -6.74 13.13 -1.43
CA ASN A 237 -7.12 14.47 -1.86
C ASN A 237 -8.32 14.97 -1.06
N ILE A 238 -8.18 16.16 -0.45
CA ILE A 238 -9.21 16.72 0.44
C ILE A 238 -10.57 16.89 -0.26
N ASN A 239 -10.57 17.31 -1.52
CA ASN A 239 -11.81 17.52 -2.27
C ASN A 239 -12.50 16.19 -2.59
N SER A 240 -11.73 15.16 -2.96
CA SER A 240 -12.25 13.82 -3.18
C SER A 240 -12.85 13.26 -1.90
N MET A 241 -12.07 13.25 -0.81
CA MET A 241 -12.49 12.68 0.47
C MET A 241 -13.70 13.39 1.06
N ASN A 242 -13.80 14.71 0.96
CA ASN A 242 -14.97 15.48 1.40
C ASN A 242 -16.24 15.19 0.57
N ASN A 243 -16.09 14.68 -0.66
CA ASN A 243 -17.23 14.39 -1.52
C ASN A 243 -17.57 12.90 -1.61
N ALA A 244 -16.70 12.01 -1.14
CA ALA A 244 -16.86 10.56 -1.27
C ALA A 244 -18.22 10.05 -0.72
N TYR A 245 -18.71 10.62 0.37
CA TYR A 245 -19.99 10.23 0.97
C TYR A 245 -21.20 10.45 0.05
N LYS A 246 -21.09 11.36 -0.93
CA LYS A 246 -22.18 11.66 -1.87
C LYS A 246 -22.48 10.49 -2.83
N TYR A 247 -21.49 9.64 -3.02
CA TYR A 247 -21.55 8.48 -3.91
C TYR A 247 -21.96 7.18 -3.20
N ALA A 248 -22.22 7.20 -1.90
CA ALA A 248 -22.61 6.00 -1.16
C ALA A 248 -24.12 5.79 -1.18
N ALA A 249 -24.55 4.54 -1.26
CA ALA A 249 -25.95 4.12 -1.11
C ALA A 249 -26.47 4.46 0.29
N HIS A 250 -27.80 4.43 0.46
CA HIS A 250 -28.43 4.41 1.79
C HIS A 250 -27.98 3.16 2.56
N GLY A 251 -27.56 3.31 3.82
CA GLY A 251 -26.95 2.26 4.62
C GLY A 251 -25.50 1.92 4.24
N GLY A 252 -24.93 2.64 3.27
CA GLY A 252 -23.61 2.37 2.71
C GLY A 252 -22.45 2.84 3.59
N SER A 253 -21.24 2.53 3.15
CA SER A 253 -20.00 2.81 3.88
C SER A 253 -18.99 3.58 3.04
N ILE A 254 -18.25 4.48 3.68
CA ILE A 254 -17.11 5.19 3.11
C ILE A 254 -15.84 4.68 3.77
N ILE A 255 -14.88 4.24 2.99
CA ILE A 255 -13.60 3.70 3.47
C ILE A 255 -12.48 4.63 3.00
N TYR A 256 -11.94 5.42 3.92
CA TYR A 256 -10.77 6.26 3.65
C TYR A 256 -9.49 5.43 3.80
N VAL A 257 -8.81 5.23 2.67
CA VAL A 257 -7.53 4.52 2.57
C VAL A 257 -6.39 5.51 2.32
N GLY A 258 -6.65 6.53 1.52
CA GLY A 258 -5.75 7.67 1.36
C GLY A 258 -5.68 8.52 2.63
N LEU A 259 -4.51 9.14 2.86
CA LEU A 259 -4.27 10.04 3.99
C LEU A 259 -4.12 11.48 3.49
N VAL A 260 -4.80 12.43 4.15
CA VAL A 260 -4.64 13.87 3.93
C VAL A 260 -4.37 14.59 5.25
N GLN A 261 -3.50 15.60 5.21
CA GLN A 261 -3.23 16.47 6.36
C GLN A 261 -4.25 17.63 6.42
N ALA A 262 -5.52 17.30 6.63
CA ALA A 262 -6.60 18.27 6.71
C ALA A 262 -7.77 17.68 7.50
N GLU A 263 -8.65 18.54 7.94
CA GLU A 263 -9.94 18.13 8.51
C GLU A 263 -10.92 17.78 7.38
N LEU A 264 -11.60 16.63 7.49
CA LEU A 264 -12.65 16.24 6.58
C LEU A 264 -13.99 16.83 7.02
N GLN A 265 -14.78 17.27 6.04
CA GLN A 265 -16.08 17.88 6.26
C GLN A 265 -17.14 17.19 5.44
N PHE A 266 -18.30 16.95 6.03
CA PHE A 266 -19.49 16.40 5.36
C PHE A 266 -20.77 17.00 5.93
N SER A 267 -21.88 16.94 5.17
CA SER A 267 -23.19 17.35 5.63
C SER A 267 -23.76 16.29 6.58
N ASP A 268 -23.93 16.64 7.85
CA ASP A 268 -24.54 15.75 8.84
C ASP A 268 -25.96 15.34 8.42
N GLN A 269 -26.75 16.28 7.89
CA GLN A 269 -28.10 15.99 7.40
C GLN A 269 -28.11 14.87 6.35
N GLU A 270 -27.21 14.93 5.36
CA GLU A 270 -27.13 13.92 4.31
C GLU A 270 -26.55 12.61 4.83
N PHE A 271 -25.60 12.70 5.75
CA PHE A 271 -24.97 11.54 6.38
C PHE A 271 -25.98 10.78 7.25
N HIS A 272 -26.70 11.48 8.11
CA HIS A 272 -27.72 10.93 8.99
C HIS A 272 -28.90 10.34 8.21
N LYS A 273 -29.45 11.08 7.22
CA LYS A 273 -30.58 10.65 6.38
C LYS A 273 -30.33 9.29 5.72
N ARG A 274 -29.09 9.01 5.36
CA ARG A 274 -28.70 7.77 4.67
C ARG A 274 -28.11 6.72 5.60
N GLU A 275 -28.01 6.98 6.92
CA GLU A 275 -27.41 6.08 7.91
C GLU A 275 -26.02 5.57 7.47
N LEU A 276 -25.18 6.51 7.02
CA LEU A 276 -23.87 6.17 6.48
C LEU A 276 -22.86 5.78 7.58
N THR A 277 -21.89 4.95 7.21
CA THR A 277 -20.76 4.58 8.08
C THR A 277 -19.44 5.05 7.46
N ILE A 278 -18.55 5.60 8.29
CA ILE A 278 -17.18 5.96 7.89
C ILE A 278 -16.19 5.00 8.54
N TYR A 279 -15.30 4.46 7.72
CA TYR A 279 -14.14 3.70 8.15
C TYR A 279 -12.84 4.40 7.75
N ALA A 280 -11.83 4.40 8.62
CA ALA A 280 -10.44 4.60 8.22
C ALA A 280 -9.79 3.23 8.01
N SER A 281 -9.06 3.04 6.92
CA SER A 281 -8.22 1.86 6.69
C SER A 281 -6.75 2.26 6.80
N ARG A 282 -5.99 1.56 7.63
CA ARG A 282 -4.58 1.89 7.89
C ARG A 282 -3.72 0.65 7.91
N ASN A 283 -2.60 0.68 7.17
CA ASN A 283 -1.64 -0.42 7.11
C ASN A 283 -2.35 -1.74 6.73
N ALA A 284 -1.76 -2.87 7.08
CA ALA A 284 -2.34 -4.19 6.91
C ALA A 284 -1.92 -5.10 8.07
N THR A 285 -2.56 -6.25 8.20
CA THR A 285 -2.20 -7.28 9.18
C THR A 285 -1.52 -8.46 8.49
N LYS A 286 -0.89 -9.35 9.25
CA LYS A 286 -0.28 -10.58 8.71
C LYS A 286 -1.27 -11.39 7.86
N GLU A 287 -2.53 -11.49 8.28
CA GLU A 287 -3.60 -12.15 7.53
C GLU A 287 -3.79 -11.57 6.11
N ASP A 288 -3.68 -10.24 5.98
CA ASP A 288 -3.80 -9.58 4.67
C ASP A 288 -2.59 -9.89 3.79
N PHE A 289 -1.38 -9.92 4.36
CA PHE A 289 -0.16 -10.34 3.65
C PHE A 289 -0.26 -11.79 3.17
N GLU A 290 -0.71 -12.72 4.02
CA GLU A 290 -0.93 -14.12 3.66
C GLU A 290 -1.98 -14.27 2.55
N THR A 291 -3.06 -13.49 2.61
CA THR A 291 -4.08 -13.43 1.55
C THR A 291 -3.48 -13.00 0.21
N VAL A 292 -2.60 -11.98 0.23
CA VAL A 292 -1.92 -11.50 -0.97
C VAL A 292 -0.97 -12.54 -1.52
N ILE A 293 -0.12 -13.14 -0.68
CA ILE A 293 0.83 -14.18 -1.08
C ILE A 293 0.08 -15.34 -1.74
N ASN A 294 -0.98 -15.85 -1.11
CA ASN A 294 -1.80 -16.92 -1.67
C ASN A 294 -2.39 -16.54 -3.04
N SER A 295 -2.91 -15.31 -3.19
CA SER A 295 -3.48 -14.87 -4.47
C SER A 295 -2.44 -14.75 -5.59
N LEU A 296 -1.20 -14.40 -5.25
CA LEU A 296 -0.07 -14.36 -6.19
C LEU A 296 0.42 -15.78 -6.54
N GLU A 297 0.55 -16.68 -5.57
CA GLU A 297 0.95 -18.08 -5.79
C GLU A 297 -0.09 -18.87 -6.62
N GLU A 298 -1.37 -18.58 -6.43
CA GLU A 298 -2.45 -19.13 -7.22
C GLU A 298 -2.59 -18.50 -8.62
N GLY A 299 -1.78 -17.49 -8.94
CA GLY A 299 -1.81 -16.78 -10.23
C GLY A 299 -3.08 -15.94 -10.45
N LYS A 300 -3.80 -15.60 -9.39
CA LYS A 300 -5.02 -14.76 -9.49
C LYS A 300 -4.72 -13.31 -9.82
N ILE A 301 -3.51 -12.83 -9.49
CA ILE A 301 -3.04 -11.48 -9.77
C ILE A 301 -1.69 -11.56 -10.49
N ASP A 302 -1.61 -11.01 -11.70
CA ASP A 302 -0.35 -10.84 -12.44
C ASP A 302 0.23 -9.45 -12.17
N ILE A 303 1.39 -9.39 -11.54
CA ILE A 303 2.05 -8.11 -11.19
C ILE A 303 2.97 -7.58 -12.29
N GLN A 304 3.23 -8.33 -13.36
CA GLN A 304 4.16 -7.90 -14.39
C GLN A 304 3.78 -6.55 -15.01
N PRO A 305 2.53 -6.29 -15.40
CA PRO A 305 2.15 -4.98 -15.92
C PRO A 305 2.09 -3.88 -14.85
N PHE A 306 2.00 -4.27 -13.57
CA PHE A 306 1.93 -3.32 -12.45
C PHE A 306 3.28 -2.65 -12.18
N ILE A 307 4.40 -3.38 -12.35
CA ILE A 307 5.76 -2.82 -12.26
C ILE A 307 6.07 -2.15 -13.59
N THR A 308 6.00 -0.82 -13.64
CA THR A 308 6.17 -0.06 -14.87
C THR A 308 7.58 0.47 -15.09
N CYS A 309 8.43 0.42 -14.07
CA CYS A 309 9.81 0.91 -14.13
C CYS A 309 10.70 0.15 -13.16
N ASN A 310 11.89 -0.25 -13.64
CA ASN A 310 12.95 -0.82 -12.81
C ASN A 310 14.15 0.15 -12.76
N VAL A 311 14.81 0.22 -11.60
CA VAL A 311 15.95 1.09 -11.36
C VAL A 311 16.91 0.42 -10.37
N SER A 312 18.24 0.57 -10.58
CA SER A 312 19.21 0.08 -9.60
C SER A 312 19.25 0.98 -8.36
N LEU A 313 19.64 0.41 -7.21
CA LEU A 313 19.81 1.19 -5.98
C LEU A 313 20.79 2.35 -6.17
N GLU A 314 21.87 2.13 -6.91
CA GLU A 314 22.91 3.15 -7.14
C GLU A 314 22.42 4.34 -7.96
N SER A 315 21.61 4.10 -8.98
CA SER A 315 21.13 5.16 -9.87
C SER A 315 19.87 5.88 -9.35
N LEU A 316 19.26 5.36 -8.30
CA LEU A 316 18.02 5.91 -7.74
C LEU A 316 18.15 7.39 -7.32
N PRO A 317 19.21 7.84 -6.58
CA PRO A 317 19.29 9.22 -6.11
C PRO A 317 19.26 10.26 -7.23
N GLU A 318 19.90 9.97 -8.35
CA GLU A 318 19.95 10.88 -9.52
C GLU A 318 18.67 10.88 -10.32
N ARG A 319 17.89 9.79 -10.25
CA ARG A 319 16.70 9.58 -11.07
C ARG A 319 15.38 9.67 -10.31
N PHE A 320 15.42 9.77 -8.96
CA PHE A 320 14.21 9.67 -8.14
C PHE A 320 13.16 10.70 -8.51
N GLU A 321 13.55 11.95 -8.67
CA GLU A 321 12.64 13.04 -9.03
C GLU A 321 12.03 12.83 -10.44
N GLU A 322 12.87 12.48 -11.42
CA GLU A 322 12.42 12.13 -12.77
C GLU A 322 11.41 10.97 -12.75
N LEU A 323 11.77 9.86 -12.10
CA LEU A 323 10.97 8.64 -12.11
C LEU A 323 9.63 8.78 -11.37
N THR A 324 9.57 9.64 -10.37
CA THR A 324 8.37 9.87 -9.54
C THR A 324 7.52 11.04 -10.02
N ALA A 325 7.95 11.74 -11.07
CA ALA A 325 7.17 12.82 -11.67
C ALA A 325 5.84 12.30 -12.24
N PRO A 326 4.72 13.01 -12.02
CA PRO A 326 3.40 12.56 -12.47
C PRO A 326 3.31 12.30 -13.97
N GLU A 327 4.10 13.02 -14.77
CA GLU A 327 4.13 12.96 -16.24
C GLU A 327 4.67 11.63 -16.77
N THR A 328 5.44 10.88 -15.97
CA THR A 328 5.96 9.57 -16.38
C THR A 328 4.88 8.51 -16.51
N GLY A 329 3.74 8.70 -15.83
CA GLY A 329 2.67 7.70 -15.78
C GLY A 329 3.05 6.43 -15.03
N ASN A 330 4.19 6.40 -14.33
CA ASN A 330 4.64 5.23 -13.56
C ASN A 330 3.59 4.83 -12.51
N ILE A 331 3.26 3.55 -12.50
CA ILE A 331 2.37 2.95 -11.49
C ILE A 331 3.20 2.46 -10.31
N LYS A 332 4.16 1.57 -10.56
CA LYS A 332 5.07 1.06 -9.55
C LYS A 332 6.50 1.06 -10.08
N ILE A 333 7.37 1.70 -9.32
CA ILE A 333 8.81 1.68 -9.55
C ILE A 333 9.41 0.62 -8.63
N MET A 334 10.21 -0.27 -9.19
CA MET A 334 10.92 -1.32 -8.48
C MET A 334 12.41 -1.00 -8.44
N ILE A 335 12.99 -0.96 -7.24
CA ILE A 335 14.42 -0.83 -7.03
C ILE A 335 15.03 -2.22 -6.95
N GLU A 336 16.04 -2.46 -7.77
CA GLU A 336 16.75 -3.73 -7.85
C GLU A 336 18.10 -3.66 -7.14
N LEU A 337 18.38 -4.69 -6.32
CA LEU A 337 19.67 -4.93 -5.71
C LEU A 337 20.20 -6.29 -6.21
N PRO A 338 21.55 -6.47 -6.29
CA PRO A 338 22.18 -7.68 -6.77
C PRO A 338 21.98 -8.90 -5.84
#